data_82a97afaeb8584c04e1c0cceda14db34
#
_entry.id   82a97afaeb8584c04e1c0cceda14db34
#
_cell.length_a   1.000
_cell.length_b   1.000
_cell.length_c   1.000
_cell.angle_alpha   90.00
_cell.angle_beta   90.00
_cell.angle_gamma   90.00
#
_symmetry.space_group_name_H-M   'P 1'
#
loop_
_entity.id
_entity.type
_entity.pdbx_description
1 polymer ?
#
loop_
_entity_poly.entity_id
_entity_poly.type
_entity_poly.pdbx_seq_one_letter_code
_entity_poly.pdbx_strand_id
1 'polypeptide(L)'
;MNMTHRPRLRDERVTLAHGGGGKAMRDLIDEVFTSVFEPASMEDQARLTHDALLEPGARLAFTTDSFVVTPVEFPGGDIGKIAVCGTVNDLAVGGAKPLWLSAAFIIEEGCEVALLRRIVASMAEEAAKAGVKIVTGDTKVVGKGSADKVFVTTSGVGVIPAGRDLSAGAIRPGDVAIVNGVLGDHGAAILAARGDMALSTDIKSDCAGLGHLMEAVIATAPDTRAARDATRGGVASALNEMAEAAGCAIEIAEDALPLRAEVKGMCEILGLDTLYLATEGALVTFVPAAKAAAALAAMSAQ
;
A
#
# COMPACT_ATOMS: atom_id res chain seq x y z
N MET A 1 -33.90 26.60 0.50
CA MET A 1 -32.57 26.31 1.04
C MET A 1 -32.73 25.56 2.37
N ASN A 2 -32.86 24.25 2.35
CA ASN A 2 -32.89 23.47 3.55
C ASN A 2 -31.44 23.20 3.95
N MET A 3 -30.96 23.93 4.94
CA MET A 3 -29.74 23.53 5.67
C MET A 3 -30.08 22.25 6.44
N THR A 4 -29.81 21.12 5.85
CA THR A 4 -29.81 19.83 6.56
C THR A 4 -28.73 19.91 7.62
N HIS A 5 -29.14 20.04 8.86
CA HIS A 5 -28.25 19.99 10.02
C HIS A 5 -27.61 18.60 10.03
N ARG A 6 -26.35 18.50 9.56
CA ARG A 6 -25.60 17.25 9.63
C ARG A 6 -25.47 16.87 11.10
N PRO A 7 -25.92 15.68 11.52
CA PRO A 7 -25.76 15.27 12.91
C PRO A 7 -24.27 15.25 13.24
N ARG A 8 -23.87 15.98 14.24
CA ARG A 8 -22.47 16.08 14.66
C ARG A 8 -22.18 14.90 15.59
N LEU A 9 -21.24 14.04 15.19
CA LEU A 9 -20.72 12.98 16.05
C LEU A 9 -20.15 13.62 17.34
N ARG A 10 -20.72 13.28 18.51
CA ARG A 10 -20.35 13.88 19.79
C ARG A 10 -19.41 12.98 20.60
N ASP A 11 -19.37 11.72 20.26
CA ASP A 11 -18.57 10.74 20.98
C ASP A 11 -17.07 10.91 20.63
N GLU A 12 -16.24 11.02 21.65
CA GLU A 12 -14.79 11.10 21.51
C GLU A 12 -14.16 9.73 21.24
N ARG A 13 -14.85 8.66 21.63
CA ARG A 13 -14.41 7.28 21.49
C ARG A 13 -15.47 6.40 20.87
N VAL A 14 -15.02 5.44 20.08
CA VAL A 14 -15.90 4.41 19.53
C VAL A 14 -16.40 3.50 20.63
N THR A 15 -17.68 3.19 20.60
CA THR A 15 -18.35 2.23 21.48
C THR A 15 -19.01 1.13 20.66
N LEU A 16 -19.42 0.03 21.28
CA LEU A 16 -20.15 -1.05 20.59
C LEU A 16 -21.43 -0.58 19.88
N ALA A 17 -22.05 0.53 20.34
CA ALA A 17 -23.22 1.10 19.67
C ALA A 17 -22.91 1.59 18.23
N HIS A 18 -21.67 1.98 17.96
CA HIS A 18 -21.21 2.37 16.63
C HIS A 18 -21.05 1.18 15.66
N GLY A 19 -21.13 -0.06 16.16
CA GLY A 19 -21.16 -1.29 15.34
C GLY A 19 -22.54 -1.93 15.23
N GLY A 20 -23.57 -1.37 15.91
CA GLY A 20 -24.88 -1.99 16.06
C GLY A 20 -25.91 -1.70 14.96
N GLY A 21 -25.56 -1.01 13.88
CA GLY A 21 -26.47 -0.70 12.77
C GLY A 21 -27.45 0.45 13.01
N GLY A 22 -27.41 1.09 14.20
CA GLY A 22 -28.31 2.17 14.60
C GLY A 22 -27.79 3.58 14.26
N LYS A 23 -28.37 4.57 14.95
CA LYS A 23 -28.02 5.99 14.73
C LYS A 23 -26.54 6.28 14.98
N ALA A 24 -25.95 5.74 16.06
CA ALA A 24 -24.54 5.97 16.39
C ALA A 24 -23.62 5.49 15.27
N MET A 25 -23.87 4.30 14.70
CA MET A 25 -23.12 3.79 13.55
C MET A 25 -23.25 4.71 12.34
N ARG A 26 -24.47 5.17 12.04
CA ARG A 26 -24.69 6.10 10.92
C ARG A 26 -23.95 7.42 11.12
N ASP A 27 -24.04 8.01 12.31
CA ASP A 27 -23.33 9.25 12.63
C ASP A 27 -21.81 9.09 12.48
N LEU A 28 -21.24 7.94 12.89
CA LEU A 28 -19.81 7.61 12.67
C LEU A 28 -19.48 7.50 11.19
N ILE A 29 -20.28 6.73 10.43
CA ILE A 29 -20.06 6.54 8.99
C ILE A 29 -20.14 7.88 8.26
N ASP A 30 -21.15 8.68 8.52
CA ASP A 30 -21.39 9.95 7.83
C ASP A 30 -20.28 10.97 8.11
N GLU A 31 -19.83 11.10 9.36
CA GLU A 31 -18.88 12.12 9.74
C GLU A 31 -17.42 11.74 9.63
N VAL A 32 -17.07 10.46 9.63
CA VAL A 32 -15.69 10.01 9.56
C VAL A 32 -15.34 9.52 8.17
N PHE A 33 -16.21 8.75 7.53
CA PHE A 33 -15.91 8.08 6.27
C PHE A 33 -16.55 8.76 5.05
N THR A 34 -17.88 8.87 5.00
CA THR A 34 -18.55 9.39 3.80
C THR A 34 -18.30 10.86 3.54
N SER A 35 -18.06 11.64 4.59
CA SER A 35 -17.67 13.06 4.45
C SER A 35 -16.30 13.26 3.81
N VAL A 36 -15.47 12.24 3.77
CA VAL A 36 -14.10 12.26 3.24
C VAL A 36 -14.00 11.49 1.92
N PHE A 37 -14.57 10.28 1.87
CA PHE A 37 -14.50 9.45 0.65
C PHE A 37 -15.54 9.81 -0.42
N GLU A 38 -16.59 10.51 -0.04
CA GLU A 38 -17.65 11.02 -0.94
C GLU A 38 -18.17 9.95 -1.92
N PRO A 39 -18.64 8.79 -1.42
CA PRO A 39 -19.14 7.73 -2.29
C PRO A 39 -20.33 8.24 -3.13
N ALA A 40 -20.45 7.79 -4.36
CA ALA A 40 -21.51 8.24 -5.27
C ALA A 40 -22.92 7.85 -4.80
N SER A 41 -23.03 6.78 -4.01
CA SER A 41 -24.29 6.33 -3.40
C SER A 41 -24.00 5.55 -2.12
N MET A 42 -25.02 5.39 -1.28
CA MET A 42 -25.00 4.56 -0.06
C MET A 42 -25.76 3.23 -0.29
N GLU A 43 -25.68 2.70 -1.50
CA GLU A 43 -26.22 1.39 -1.84
C GLU A 43 -25.28 0.29 -1.32
N ASP A 44 -25.77 -0.96 -1.22
CA ASP A 44 -24.98 -2.11 -0.77
C ASP A 44 -23.75 -2.40 -1.64
N GLN A 45 -23.71 -1.83 -2.86
CA GLN A 45 -22.63 -2.02 -3.82
C GLN A 45 -22.28 -0.72 -4.54
N ALA A 46 -21.00 -0.51 -4.84
CA ALA A 46 -20.59 0.52 -5.78
C ALA A 46 -20.89 0.07 -7.22
N ARG A 47 -21.46 0.98 -8.04
CA ARG A 47 -21.70 0.76 -9.48
C ARG A 47 -20.64 1.54 -10.23
N LEU A 48 -19.77 0.82 -10.92
CA LEU A 48 -18.54 1.36 -11.48
C LEU A 48 -18.52 1.24 -13.00
N THR A 49 -18.15 2.33 -13.67
CA THR A 49 -17.96 2.36 -15.13
C THR A 49 -16.64 3.08 -15.42
N HIS A 50 -15.88 2.58 -16.37
CA HIS A 50 -14.65 3.20 -16.84
C HIS A 50 -14.35 2.80 -18.28
N ASP A 51 -14.01 3.78 -19.12
CA ASP A 51 -13.79 3.58 -20.55
C ASP A 51 -12.67 2.57 -20.86
N ALA A 52 -11.62 2.55 -20.03
CA ALA A 52 -10.53 1.59 -20.19
C ALA A 52 -10.95 0.11 -20.07
N LEU A 53 -12.09 -0.19 -19.42
CA LEU A 53 -12.65 -1.55 -19.39
C LEU A 53 -13.29 -1.97 -20.72
N LEU A 54 -13.57 -1.02 -21.61
CA LEU A 54 -14.17 -1.25 -22.92
C LEU A 54 -13.12 -1.44 -24.02
N GLU A 55 -11.83 -1.19 -23.73
CA GLU A 55 -10.75 -1.36 -24.70
C GLU A 55 -10.54 -2.85 -25.03
N PRO A 56 -10.52 -3.22 -26.34
CA PRO A 56 -10.28 -4.61 -26.72
C PRO A 56 -8.93 -5.11 -26.23
N GLY A 57 -8.94 -6.25 -25.53
CA GLY A 57 -7.72 -6.85 -24.97
C GLY A 57 -7.29 -6.31 -23.60
N ALA A 58 -8.00 -5.33 -23.05
CA ALA A 58 -7.82 -4.94 -21.66
C ALA A 58 -8.29 -6.06 -20.71
N ARG A 59 -7.61 -6.20 -19.57
CA ARG A 59 -7.93 -7.18 -18.54
C ARG A 59 -8.23 -6.48 -17.23
N LEU A 60 -9.18 -7.01 -16.47
CA LEU A 60 -9.43 -6.56 -15.10
C LEU A 60 -8.36 -7.13 -14.17
N ALA A 61 -7.82 -6.29 -13.28
CA ALA A 61 -6.99 -6.69 -12.15
C ALA A 61 -7.76 -6.49 -10.86
N PHE A 62 -7.61 -7.41 -9.93
CA PHE A 62 -8.21 -7.34 -8.60
C PHE A 62 -7.21 -7.87 -7.57
N THR A 63 -7.04 -7.14 -6.48
CA THR A 63 -6.23 -7.55 -5.32
C THR A 63 -6.94 -7.21 -4.02
N THR A 64 -6.49 -7.81 -2.93
CA THR A 64 -6.93 -7.47 -1.57
C THR A 64 -5.79 -7.68 -0.58
N ASP A 65 -5.68 -6.79 0.38
CA ASP A 65 -4.70 -6.88 1.44
C ASP A 65 -5.27 -6.43 2.79
N SER A 66 -4.72 -6.95 3.89
CA SER A 66 -5.14 -6.65 5.24
C SER A 66 -3.96 -6.07 6.03
N PHE A 67 -4.19 -4.93 6.65
CA PHE A 67 -3.18 -4.14 7.32
C PHE A 67 -3.37 -4.17 8.83
N VAL A 68 -2.30 -4.58 9.48
CA VAL A 68 -2.13 -4.58 10.94
C VAL A 68 -0.75 -4.02 11.22
N VAL A 69 -0.66 -2.90 11.90
CA VAL A 69 0.60 -2.25 12.26
C VAL A 69 0.53 -1.65 13.66
N THR A 70 1.57 -1.83 14.42
CA THR A 70 1.73 -1.26 15.76
C THR A 70 3.08 -0.56 15.86
N PRO A 71 3.07 0.76 16.19
CA PRO A 71 1.89 1.63 16.41
C PRO A 71 1.13 1.94 15.11
N VAL A 72 -0.17 2.26 15.21
CA VAL A 72 -1.02 2.58 14.05
C VAL A 72 -0.64 3.90 13.35
N GLU A 73 -0.01 4.81 14.06
CA GLU A 73 0.66 6.02 13.55
C GLU A 73 2.16 5.88 13.83
N PHE A 74 3.00 6.09 12.84
CA PHE A 74 4.45 5.90 12.92
C PHE A 74 5.20 6.98 12.12
N PRO A 75 6.49 7.15 12.32
CA PRO A 75 7.27 8.10 11.52
C PRO A 75 7.14 7.81 10.01
N GLY A 76 6.61 8.77 9.26
CA GLY A 76 6.42 8.67 7.80
C GLY A 76 5.04 8.22 7.34
N GLY A 77 4.14 7.80 8.26
CA GLY A 77 2.80 7.39 7.87
C GLY A 77 1.92 6.87 8.99
N ASP A 78 0.87 6.21 8.60
CA ASP A 78 -0.09 5.52 9.45
C ASP A 78 -0.69 4.31 8.73
N ILE A 79 -1.53 3.55 9.43
CA ILE A 79 -2.20 2.37 8.87
C ILE A 79 -3.07 2.71 7.64
N GLY A 80 -3.64 3.92 7.56
CA GLY A 80 -4.43 4.35 6.40
C GLY A 80 -3.56 4.56 5.17
N LYS A 81 -2.40 5.19 5.35
CA LYS A 81 -1.44 5.40 4.27
C LYS A 81 -0.95 4.08 3.70
N ILE A 82 -0.47 3.14 4.54
CA ILE A 82 0.00 1.85 4.04
C ILE A 82 -1.13 1.04 3.40
N ALA A 83 -2.37 1.14 3.89
CA ALA A 83 -3.50 0.41 3.33
C ALA A 83 -3.82 0.86 1.88
N VAL A 84 -3.72 2.14 1.59
CA VAL A 84 -3.91 2.64 0.22
C VAL A 84 -2.70 2.31 -0.64
N CYS A 85 -1.49 2.65 -0.17
CA CYS A 85 -0.26 2.46 -0.94
C CYS A 85 -0.02 0.99 -1.28
N GLY A 86 -0.14 0.07 -0.31
CA GLY A 86 0.10 -1.36 -0.55
C GLY A 86 -0.84 -1.92 -1.62
N THR A 87 -2.15 -1.69 -1.49
CA THR A 87 -3.13 -2.20 -2.47
C THR A 87 -2.95 -1.57 -3.87
N VAL A 88 -2.60 -0.28 -3.94
CA VAL A 88 -2.28 0.38 -5.21
C VAL A 88 -1.00 -0.18 -5.82
N ASN A 89 0.00 -0.47 -5.00
CA ASN A 89 1.28 -1.03 -5.44
C ASN A 89 1.12 -2.44 -5.99
N ASP A 90 0.32 -3.30 -5.35
CA ASP A 90 -0.03 -4.63 -5.87
C ASP A 90 -0.57 -4.56 -7.31
N LEU A 91 -1.52 -3.66 -7.54
CA LEU A 91 -2.07 -3.46 -8.89
C LEU A 91 -1.00 -2.97 -9.87
N ALA A 92 -0.18 -2.00 -9.44
CA ALA A 92 0.82 -1.37 -10.29
C ALA A 92 1.94 -2.34 -10.69
N VAL A 93 2.46 -3.14 -9.75
CA VAL A 93 3.52 -4.13 -10.04
C VAL A 93 3.02 -5.27 -10.94
N GLY A 94 1.70 -5.54 -10.93
CA GLY A 94 1.03 -6.43 -11.88
C GLY A 94 0.80 -5.79 -13.28
N GLY A 95 1.22 -4.55 -13.48
CA GLY A 95 1.05 -3.80 -14.74
C GLY A 95 -0.33 -3.17 -14.91
N ALA A 96 -1.16 -3.17 -13.88
CA ALA A 96 -2.46 -2.54 -13.91
C ALA A 96 -2.38 -1.04 -13.60
N LYS A 97 -3.34 -0.29 -14.14
CA LYS A 97 -3.66 1.07 -13.68
C LYS A 97 -4.73 0.94 -12.60
N PRO A 98 -4.45 1.30 -11.35
CA PRO A 98 -5.43 1.29 -10.28
C PRO A 98 -6.58 2.26 -10.58
N LEU A 99 -7.81 1.90 -10.24
CA LEU A 99 -9.01 2.73 -10.48
C LEU A 99 -9.81 2.96 -9.20
N TRP A 100 -10.13 1.89 -8.47
CA TRP A 100 -11.01 1.94 -7.31
C TRP A 100 -10.49 1.07 -6.19
N LEU A 101 -10.80 1.51 -4.97
CA LEU A 101 -10.57 0.76 -3.74
C LEU A 101 -11.88 0.59 -2.96
N SER A 102 -11.98 -0.51 -2.25
CA SER A 102 -12.83 -0.63 -1.06
C SER A 102 -11.98 -0.47 0.19
N ALA A 103 -12.62 -0.06 1.32
CA ALA A 103 -11.95 0.01 2.60
C ALA A 103 -12.86 -0.51 3.72
N ALA A 104 -12.46 -1.61 4.36
CA ALA A 104 -13.15 -2.17 5.49
C ALA A 104 -12.34 -1.97 6.77
N PHE A 105 -13.02 -1.62 7.87
CA PHE A 105 -12.41 -1.29 9.15
C PHE A 105 -12.93 -2.23 10.24
N ILE A 106 -12.02 -2.80 11.02
CA ILE A 106 -12.32 -3.44 12.29
C ILE A 106 -11.79 -2.52 13.38
N ILE A 107 -12.68 -1.95 14.19
CA ILE A 107 -12.37 -0.90 15.15
C ILE A 107 -12.61 -1.45 16.56
N GLU A 108 -11.61 -1.32 17.43
CA GLU A 108 -11.74 -1.68 18.84
C GLU A 108 -12.57 -0.65 19.60
N GLU A 109 -13.43 -1.11 20.48
CA GLU A 109 -14.13 -0.25 21.44
C GLU A 109 -13.14 0.55 22.28
N GLY A 110 -13.34 1.85 22.38
CA GLY A 110 -12.44 2.79 23.04
C GLY A 110 -11.44 3.47 22.11
N CYS A 111 -11.38 3.09 20.84
CA CYS A 111 -10.60 3.80 19.83
C CYS A 111 -11.06 5.26 19.73
N GLU A 112 -10.10 6.20 19.68
CA GLU A 112 -10.41 7.63 19.57
C GLU A 112 -10.96 7.97 18.19
N VAL A 113 -12.08 8.67 18.13
CA VAL A 113 -12.67 9.13 16.87
C VAL A 113 -11.70 10.08 16.15
N ALA A 114 -10.92 10.87 16.91
CA ALA A 114 -9.89 11.74 16.34
C ALA A 114 -8.79 10.94 15.60
N LEU A 115 -8.40 9.78 16.10
CA LEU A 115 -7.46 8.88 15.42
C LEU A 115 -8.06 8.36 14.10
N LEU A 116 -9.31 7.88 14.12
CA LEU A 116 -9.98 7.44 12.89
C LEU A 116 -10.07 8.54 11.84
N ARG A 117 -10.35 9.77 12.25
CA ARG A 117 -10.37 10.92 11.32
C ARG A 117 -9.02 11.16 10.66
N ARG A 118 -7.91 11.03 11.40
CA ARG A 118 -6.57 11.18 10.82
C ARG A 118 -6.26 10.06 9.83
N ILE A 119 -6.56 8.81 10.19
CA ILE A 119 -6.37 7.64 9.33
C ILE A 119 -7.16 7.79 8.02
N VAL A 120 -8.43 8.15 8.10
CA VAL A 120 -9.30 8.33 6.92
C VAL A 120 -8.83 9.50 6.05
N ALA A 121 -8.38 10.60 6.65
CA ALA A 121 -7.81 11.73 5.91
C ALA A 121 -6.52 11.32 5.17
N SER A 122 -5.64 10.58 5.84
CA SER A 122 -4.43 10.02 5.24
C SER A 122 -4.75 9.09 4.06
N MET A 123 -5.75 8.21 4.20
CA MET A 123 -6.22 7.35 3.10
C MET A 123 -6.71 8.17 1.90
N ALA A 124 -7.50 9.22 2.14
CA ALA A 124 -8.03 10.06 1.08
C ALA A 124 -6.91 10.82 0.35
N GLU A 125 -5.91 11.30 1.09
CA GLU A 125 -4.73 11.98 0.52
C GLU A 125 -3.94 11.05 -0.39
N GLU A 126 -3.63 9.83 0.07
CA GLU A 126 -2.87 8.86 -0.73
C GLU A 126 -3.69 8.33 -1.92
N ALA A 127 -5.00 8.14 -1.76
CA ALA A 127 -5.89 7.79 -2.86
C ALA A 127 -5.91 8.87 -3.96
N ALA A 128 -5.96 10.13 -3.55
CA ALA A 128 -5.90 11.27 -4.50
C ALA A 128 -4.56 11.32 -5.24
N LYS A 129 -3.42 11.10 -4.54
CA LYS A 129 -2.08 11.03 -5.16
C LYS A 129 -1.98 9.88 -6.17
N ALA A 130 -2.57 8.73 -5.84
CA ALA A 130 -2.59 7.56 -6.70
C ALA A 130 -3.62 7.65 -7.85
N GLY A 131 -4.48 8.67 -7.85
CA GLY A 131 -5.55 8.84 -8.84
C GLY A 131 -6.68 7.82 -8.70
N VAL A 132 -6.85 7.19 -7.53
CA VAL A 132 -7.90 6.22 -7.25
C VAL A 132 -9.00 6.80 -6.36
N LYS A 133 -10.16 6.13 -6.34
CA LYS A 133 -11.26 6.49 -5.45
C LYS A 133 -11.59 5.33 -4.52
N ILE A 134 -11.81 5.63 -3.24
CA ILE A 134 -12.40 4.70 -2.29
C ILE A 134 -13.91 4.80 -2.46
N VAL A 135 -14.52 3.74 -3.02
CA VAL A 135 -15.90 3.79 -3.54
C VAL A 135 -16.90 3.01 -2.70
N THR A 136 -16.42 2.15 -1.82
CA THR A 136 -17.25 1.35 -0.90
C THR A 136 -16.42 0.92 0.30
N GLY A 137 -17.08 0.44 1.34
CA GLY A 137 -16.40 -0.05 2.54
C GLY A 137 -17.35 -0.69 3.53
N ASP A 138 -16.81 -1.19 4.63
CA ASP A 138 -17.55 -1.72 5.76
C ASP A 138 -16.90 -1.28 7.07
N THR A 139 -17.67 -1.33 8.16
CA THR A 139 -17.18 -0.98 9.50
C THR A 139 -17.72 -1.97 10.52
N LYS A 140 -16.84 -2.59 11.28
CA LYS A 140 -17.16 -3.45 12.42
C LYS A 140 -16.53 -2.88 13.68
N VAL A 141 -17.27 -2.90 14.78
CA VAL A 141 -16.75 -2.57 16.10
C VAL A 141 -16.68 -3.84 16.93
N VAL A 142 -15.50 -4.11 17.48
CA VAL A 142 -15.23 -5.25 18.35
C VAL A 142 -14.99 -4.78 19.79
N GLY A 143 -15.24 -5.66 20.75
CA GLY A 143 -15.03 -5.34 22.17
C GLY A 143 -13.56 -5.06 22.49
N LYS A 144 -13.32 -4.33 23.57
CA LYS A 144 -11.96 -3.97 24.04
C LYS A 144 -11.10 -5.22 24.24
N GLY A 145 -9.87 -5.19 23.74
CA GLY A 145 -8.92 -6.31 23.78
C GLY A 145 -9.07 -7.30 22.61
N SER A 146 -10.00 -7.07 21.65
CA SER A 146 -10.22 -7.94 20.50
C SER A 146 -9.54 -7.40 19.22
N ALA A 147 -8.95 -6.22 19.27
CA ALA A 147 -8.13 -5.63 18.21
C ALA A 147 -7.08 -4.72 18.85
N ASP A 148 -6.12 -4.23 18.07
CA ASP A 148 -5.22 -3.17 18.49
C ASP A 148 -5.64 -1.85 17.83
N LYS A 149 -6.59 -1.18 18.44
CA LYS A 149 -7.24 0.07 18.00
C LYS A 149 -8.02 -0.09 16.68
N VAL A 150 -7.34 -0.34 15.56
CA VAL A 150 -7.97 -0.47 14.24
C VAL A 150 -7.16 -1.36 13.33
N PHE A 151 -7.85 -2.23 12.58
CA PHE A 151 -7.33 -2.96 11.44
C PHE A 151 -8.04 -2.49 10.18
N VAL A 152 -7.33 -2.47 9.07
CA VAL A 152 -7.88 -2.01 7.78
C VAL A 152 -7.66 -3.09 6.74
N THR A 153 -8.69 -3.40 5.97
CA THR A 153 -8.61 -4.25 4.79
C THR A 153 -9.03 -3.42 3.58
N THR A 154 -8.20 -3.41 2.55
CA THR A 154 -8.51 -2.77 1.28
C THR A 154 -8.54 -3.80 0.17
N SER A 155 -9.43 -3.60 -0.79
CA SER A 155 -9.41 -4.36 -2.04
C SER A 155 -9.36 -3.37 -3.19
N GLY A 156 -8.54 -3.67 -4.19
CA GLY A 156 -8.30 -2.79 -5.31
C GLY A 156 -8.74 -3.40 -6.64
N VAL A 157 -9.31 -2.55 -7.49
CA VAL A 157 -9.67 -2.87 -8.88
C VAL A 157 -8.90 -1.96 -9.81
N GLY A 158 -8.26 -2.55 -10.81
CA GLY A 158 -7.51 -1.85 -11.84
C GLY A 158 -7.71 -2.46 -13.21
N VAL A 159 -7.13 -1.83 -14.22
CA VAL A 159 -7.14 -2.31 -15.61
C VAL A 159 -5.71 -2.53 -16.08
N ILE A 160 -5.44 -3.73 -16.59
CA ILE A 160 -4.20 -4.04 -17.29
C ILE A 160 -4.44 -3.70 -18.76
N PRO A 161 -3.78 -2.67 -19.33
CA PRO A 161 -3.89 -2.33 -20.73
C PRO A 161 -3.52 -3.49 -21.67
N ALA A 162 -4.11 -3.52 -22.84
CA ALA A 162 -3.79 -4.53 -23.84
C ALA A 162 -2.27 -4.56 -24.14
N GLY A 163 -1.73 -5.76 -24.28
CA GLY A 163 -0.31 -5.97 -24.56
C GLY A 163 0.62 -5.91 -23.35
N ARG A 164 0.15 -5.54 -22.16
CA ARG A 164 0.94 -5.69 -20.91
C ARG A 164 0.78 -7.09 -20.34
N ASP A 165 1.90 -7.72 -20.00
CA ASP A 165 1.90 -9.04 -19.37
C ASP A 165 3.13 -9.23 -18.48
N LEU A 166 3.06 -8.64 -17.28
CA LEU A 166 4.10 -8.75 -16.29
C LEU A 166 3.90 -10.02 -15.46
N SER A 167 4.93 -10.85 -15.41
CA SER A 167 4.91 -12.09 -14.63
C SER A 167 6.31 -12.49 -14.22
N ALA A 168 6.48 -12.96 -12.98
CA ALA A 168 7.75 -13.48 -12.51
C ALA A 168 8.28 -14.61 -13.40
N GLY A 169 7.42 -15.48 -13.93
CA GLY A 169 7.79 -16.53 -14.88
C GLY A 169 8.29 -16.02 -16.25
N ALA A 170 8.17 -14.73 -16.55
CA ALA A 170 8.69 -14.15 -17.78
C ALA A 170 10.15 -13.68 -17.69
N ILE A 171 10.74 -13.69 -16.50
CA ILE A 171 12.15 -13.32 -16.26
C ILE A 171 13.06 -14.33 -16.99
N ARG A 172 14.14 -13.83 -17.57
CA ARG A 172 15.07 -14.62 -18.40
C ARG A 172 16.51 -14.38 -17.96
N PRO A 173 17.41 -15.34 -18.17
CA PRO A 173 18.84 -15.11 -18.00
C PRO A 173 19.32 -13.90 -18.80
N GLY A 174 20.05 -13.02 -18.11
CA GLY A 174 20.55 -11.76 -18.68
C GLY A 174 19.62 -10.55 -18.47
N ASP A 175 18.44 -10.73 -17.89
CA ASP A 175 17.63 -9.61 -17.41
C ASP A 175 18.27 -9.00 -16.15
N VAL A 176 18.00 -7.71 -15.91
CA VAL A 176 18.56 -6.93 -14.81
C VAL A 176 17.47 -6.55 -13.82
N ALA A 177 17.73 -6.79 -12.53
CA ALA A 177 16.90 -6.32 -11.43
C ALA A 177 17.23 -4.85 -11.12
N ILE A 178 16.20 -4.03 -10.98
CA ILE A 178 16.30 -2.62 -10.59
C ILE A 178 15.41 -2.39 -9.38
N VAL A 179 15.91 -1.64 -8.39
CA VAL A 179 15.13 -1.14 -7.25
C VAL A 179 15.04 0.40 -7.32
N ASN A 180 13.94 0.97 -6.86
CA ASN A 180 13.66 2.41 -6.98
C ASN A 180 14.15 3.26 -5.81
N GLY A 181 14.60 2.66 -4.72
CA GLY A 181 14.96 3.43 -3.52
C GLY A 181 15.72 2.62 -2.49
N VAL A 182 15.96 3.25 -1.34
CA VAL A 182 16.61 2.62 -0.19
C VAL A 182 15.74 1.52 0.40
N LEU A 183 16.38 0.49 0.94
CA LEU A 183 15.71 -0.70 1.45
C LEU A 183 15.64 -0.70 2.98
N GLY A 184 14.54 -1.21 3.52
CA GLY A 184 14.36 -1.49 4.95
C GLY A 184 13.95 -0.28 5.80
N ASP A 185 13.73 0.90 5.23
CA ASP A 185 13.36 2.10 5.98
C ASP A 185 12.03 1.92 6.74
N HIS A 186 11.01 1.29 6.12
CA HIS A 186 9.74 1.02 6.82
C HIS A 186 9.96 0.11 8.03
N GLY A 187 10.60 -1.03 7.83
CA GLY A 187 10.87 -1.98 8.91
C GLY A 187 11.65 -1.34 10.07
N ALA A 188 12.67 -0.55 9.76
CA ALA A 188 13.47 0.17 10.74
C ALA A 188 12.64 1.23 11.51
N ALA A 189 11.80 2.00 10.79
CA ALA A 189 10.93 3.00 11.41
C ALA A 189 9.91 2.37 12.38
N ILE A 190 9.31 1.23 12.00
CA ILE A 190 8.36 0.51 12.85
C ILE A 190 9.08 -0.10 14.08
N LEU A 191 10.24 -0.71 13.90
CA LEU A 191 11.02 -1.27 15.02
C LEU A 191 11.38 -0.19 16.04
N ALA A 192 11.85 0.98 15.59
CA ALA A 192 12.13 2.11 16.44
C ALA A 192 10.87 2.67 17.13
N ALA A 193 9.77 2.78 16.40
CA ALA A 193 8.51 3.33 16.91
C ALA A 193 7.84 2.45 17.99
N ARG A 194 8.10 1.13 17.98
CA ARG A 194 7.62 0.22 19.05
C ARG A 194 8.24 0.50 20.40
N GLY A 195 9.45 1.07 20.43
CA GLY A 195 10.11 1.44 21.68
C GLY A 195 10.62 0.27 22.52
N ASP A 196 10.54 -0.97 22.02
CA ASP A 196 10.97 -2.18 22.72
C ASP A 196 12.49 -2.20 22.96
N MET A 197 13.22 -1.37 22.24
CA MET A 197 14.65 -1.17 22.34
C MET A 197 14.93 0.33 22.39
N ALA A 198 15.90 0.75 23.18
CA ALA A 198 16.29 2.16 23.30
C ALA A 198 17.00 2.67 22.03
N LEU A 199 16.39 2.38 20.87
CA LEU A 199 16.85 2.84 19.56
C LEU A 199 16.20 4.20 19.26
N SER A 200 17.04 5.22 19.10
CA SER A 200 16.61 6.53 18.62
C SER A 200 17.10 6.71 17.20
N THR A 201 16.19 7.00 16.29
CA THR A 201 16.50 7.24 14.87
C THR A 201 15.53 8.26 14.29
N ASP A 202 15.97 9.01 13.29
CA ASP A 202 15.13 9.91 12.49
C ASP A 202 14.58 9.23 11.23
N ILE A 203 14.79 7.90 11.07
CA ILE A 203 14.29 7.13 9.94
C ILE A 203 12.76 7.19 9.93
N LYS A 204 12.23 7.47 8.75
CA LYS A 204 10.80 7.46 8.45
C LYS A 204 10.50 6.33 7.49
N SER A 205 9.30 5.76 7.61
CA SER A 205 8.79 4.82 6.62
C SER A 205 8.86 5.40 5.21
N ASP A 206 9.31 4.59 4.28
CA ASP A 206 9.34 4.87 2.84
C ASP A 206 7.97 4.74 2.16
N CYS A 207 6.90 4.45 2.91
CA CYS A 207 5.56 4.17 2.38
C CYS A 207 5.10 5.20 1.35
N ALA A 208 4.87 4.73 0.12
CA ALA A 208 4.46 5.55 -1.02
C ALA A 208 3.75 4.71 -2.10
N GLY A 209 2.87 5.36 -2.88
CA GLY A 209 2.29 4.76 -4.08
C GLY A 209 3.28 4.74 -5.25
N LEU A 210 3.51 3.59 -5.86
CA LEU A 210 4.55 3.35 -6.87
C LEU A 210 4.02 3.28 -8.31
N GLY A 211 2.73 3.53 -8.52
CA GLY A 211 2.09 3.41 -9.83
C GLY A 211 2.74 4.29 -10.90
N HIS A 212 3.13 5.52 -10.55
CA HIS A 212 3.80 6.44 -11.46
C HIS A 212 5.19 5.93 -11.90
N LEU A 213 5.94 5.28 -10.99
CA LEU A 213 7.23 4.67 -11.31
C LEU A 213 7.05 3.50 -12.30
N MET A 214 6.06 2.63 -12.04
CA MET A 214 5.79 1.51 -12.95
C MET A 214 5.37 1.97 -14.34
N GLU A 215 4.54 3.01 -14.45
CA GLU A 215 4.17 3.60 -15.75
C GLU A 215 5.41 4.17 -16.47
N ALA A 216 6.31 4.85 -15.76
CA ALA A 216 7.55 5.38 -16.34
C ALA A 216 8.48 4.26 -16.84
N VAL A 217 8.62 3.17 -16.07
CA VAL A 217 9.40 2.00 -16.48
C VAL A 217 8.79 1.35 -17.71
N ILE A 218 7.50 1.06 -17.72
CA ILE A 218 6.83 0.38 -18.83
C ILE A 218 6.85 1.25 -20.10
N ALA A 219 6.70 2.57 -19.97
CA ALA A 219 6.81 3.48 -21.12
C ALA A 219 8.19 3.45 -21.77
N THR A 220 9.25 3.26 -20.97
CA THR A 220 10.65 3.25 -21.43
C THR A 220 11.11 1.85 -21.85
N ALA A 221 10.65 0.83 -21.14
CA ALA A 221 10.92 -0.59 -21.36
C ALA A 221 9.61 -1.37 -21.48
N PRO A 222 8.91 -1.32 -22.62
CA PRO A 222 7.62 -2.01 -22.79
C PRO A 222 7.71 -3.53 -22.66
N ASP A 223 8.89 -4.07 -22.77
CA ASP A 223 9.25 -5.48 -22.58
C ASP A 223 9.70 -5.82 -21.14
N THR A 224 9.37 -4.97 -20.17
CA THR A 224 9.51 -5.28 -18.74
C THR A 224 8.92 -6.64 -18.43
N ARG A 225 9.68 -7.50 -17.74
CA ARG A 225 9.32 -8.90 -17.47
C ARG A 225 8.39 -9.03 -16.29
N ALA A 226 8.79 -8.42 -15.17
CA ALA A 226 8.12 -8.58 -13.90
C ALA A 226 8.42 -7.38 -13.01
N ALA A 227 7.53 -7.14 -12.05
CA ALA A 227 7.81 -6.29 -10.91
C ALA A 227 7.16 -6.88 -9.66
N ARG A 228 7.67 -6.52 -8.49
CA ARG A 228 7.10 -6.88 -7.19
C ARG A 228 7.48 -5.81 -6.17
N ASP A 229 6.56 -5.44 -5.31
CA ASP A 229 6.86 -4.66 -4.12
C ASP A 229 7.56 -5.53 -3.07
N ALA A 230 8.40 -4.91 -2.26
CA ALA A 230 9.27 -5.62 -1.33
C ALA A 230 8.78 -5.47 0.13
N THR A 231 7.50 -5.73 0.36
CA THR A 231 6.84 -5.58 1.65
C THR A 231 7.27 -6.66 2.65
N ARG A 232 6.41 -7.59 3.01
CA ARG A 232 6.72 -8.63 3.98
C ARG A 232 7.85 -9.56 3.52
N GLY A 233 8.86 -9.74 4.37
CA GLY A 233 10.06 -10.52 4.05
C GLY A 233 11.05 -9.79 3.14
N GLY A 234 10.77 -8.51 2.86
CA GLY A 234 11.66 -7.60 2.15
C GLY A 234 12.02 -8.05 0.74
N VAL A 235 13.09 -7.48 0.22
CA VAL A 235 13.61 -7.82 -1.11
C VAL A 235 14.05 -9.28 -1.19
N ALA A 236 14.56 -9.85 -0.10
CA ALA A 236 15.00 -11.25 -0.09
C ALA A 236 13.85 -12.21 -0.45
N SER A 237 12.69 -12.09 0.19
CA SER A 237 11.53 -12.94 -0.11
C SER A 237 11.01 -12.71 -1.53
N ALA A 238 10.88 -11.44 -1.94
CA ALA A 238 10.42 -11.10 -3.29
C ALA A 238 11.32 -11.71 -4.37
N LEU A 239 12.64 -11.59 -4.24
CA LEU A 239 13.58 -12.13 -5.21
C LEU A 239 13.61 -13.67 -5.22
N ASN A 240 13.51 -14.33 -4.06
CA ASN A 240 13.44 -15.79 -4.01
C ASN A 240 12.18 -16.32 -4.70
N GLU A 241 11.02 -15.74 -4.43
CA GLU A 241 9.77 -16.12 -5.10
C GLU A 241 9.82 -15.89 -6.61
N MET A 242 10.43 -14.76 -7.04
CA MET A 242 10.60 -14.47 -8.46
C MET A 242 11.58 -15.44 -9.14
N ALA A 243 12.68 -15.81 -8.48
CA ALA A 243 13.64 -16.79 -8.96
C ALA A 243 13.00 -18.17 -9.13
N GLU A 244 12.22 -18.61 -8.14
CA GLU A 244 11.48 -19.87 -8.18
C GLU A 244 10.49 -19.90 -9.33
N ALA A 245 9.67 -18.85 -9.48
CA ALA A 245 8.68 -18.73 -10.55
C ALA A 245 9.32 -18.68 -11.95
N ALA A 246 10.50 -18.08 -12.08
CA ALA A 246 11.26 -17.99 -13.33
C ALA A 246 12.08 -19.26 -13.63
N GLY A 247 12.31 -20.11 -12.64
CA GLY A 247 13.21 -21.26 -12.75
C GLY A 247 14.67 -20.89 -13.02
N CYS A 248 15.12 -19.72 -12.53
CA CYS A 248 16.48 -19.22 -12.72
C CYS A 248 17.07 -18.67 -11.40
N ALA A 249 18.40 -18.58 -11.33
CA ALA A 249 19.09 -17.92 -10.22
C ALA A 249 19.09 -16.40 -10.42
N ILE A 250 19.00 -15.67 -9.31
CA ILE A 250 19.17 -14.22 -9.26
C ILE A 250 20.44 -13.95 -8.46
N GLU A 251 21.41 -13.28 -9.07
CA GLU A 251 22.64 -12.85 -8.44
C GLU A 251 22.55 -11.38 -8.07
N ILE A 252 22.90 -11.05 -6.83
CA ILE A 252 22.87 -9.69 -6.27
C ILE A 252 24.28 -9.27 -5.92
N ALA A 253 24.67 -8.07 -6.33
CA ALA A 253 25.89 -7.43 -5.85
C ALA A 253 25.59 -6.72 -4.52
N GLU A 254 26.15 -7.20 -3.41
CA GLU A 254 25.88 -6.66 -2.06
C GLU A 254 26.25 -5.18 -1.94
N ASP A 255 27.33 -4.76 -2.58
CA ASP A 255 27.82 -3.38 -2.61
C ASP A 255 26.93 -2.42 -3.44
N ALA A 256 26.07 -2.97 -4.29
CA ALA A 256 25.09 -2.20 -5.06
C ALA A 256 23.74 -2.02 -4.35
N LEU A 257 23.54 -2.64 -3.17
CA LEU A 257 22.29 -2.52 -2.42
C LEU A 257 22.15 -1.11 -1.81
N PRO A 258 21.07 -0.39 -2.08
CA PRO A 258 20.84 0.94 -1.53
C PRO A 258 20.37 0.85 -0.08
N LEU A 259 21.29 0.81 0.86
CA LEU A 259 21.03 0.69 2.31
C LEU A 259 21.54 1.94 3.04
N ARG A 260 20.73 2.46 3.98
CA ARG A 260 21.20 3.49 4.89
C ARG A 260 22.13 2.89 5.94
N ALA A 261 23.13 3.66 6.36
CA ALA A 261 24.06 3.23 7.41
C ALA A 261 23.32 2.96 8.72
N GLU A 262 22.31 3.75 9.05
CA GLU A 262 21.48 3.62 10.23
C GLU A 262 20.66 2.31 10.21
N VAL A 263 20.07 1.93 9.07
CA VAL A 263 19.34 0.67 8.90
C VAL A 263 20.30 -0.51 9.06
N LYS A 264 21.48 -0.42 8.42
CA LYS A 264 22.52 -1.46 8.54
C LYS A 264 22.97 -1.63 9.98
N GLY A 265 23.31 -0.52 10.67
CA GLY A 265 23.71 -0.56 12.08
C GLY A 265 22.63 -1.10 13.01
N MET A 266 21.36 -0.75 12.77
CA MET A 266 20.24 -1.32 13.53
C MET A 266 20.16 -2.84 13.33
N CYS A 267 20.24 -3.32 12.11
CA CYS A 267 20.22 -4.75 11.80
C CYS A 267 21.40 -5.51 12.43
N GLU A 268 22.60 -4.94 12.41
CA GLU A 268 23.78 -5.52 13.04
C GLU A 268 23.59 -5.69 14.58
N ILE A 269 23.03 -4.68 15.23
CA ILE A 269 22.74 -4.74 16.69
C ILE A 269 21.68 -5.81 17.00
N LEU A 270 20.67 -5.95 16.14
CA LEU A 270 19.53 -6.84 16.36
C LEU A 270 19.74 -8.26 15.82
N GLY A 271 20.82 -8.52 15.09
CA GLY A 271 21.03 -9.79 14.40
C GLY A 271 20.04 -10.04 13.27
N LEU A 272 19.57 -8.98 12.61
CA LEU A 272 18.66 -9.03 11.49
C LEU A 272 19.42 -8.89 10.17
N ASP A 273 18.89 -9.48 9.12
CA ASP A 273 19.38 -9.24 7.76
C ASP A 273 18.56 -8.11 7.13
N THR A 274 19.24 -7.09 6.61
CA THR A 274 18.63 -5.90 5.99
C THR A 274 17.72 -6.23 4.81
N LEU A 275 18.03 -7.29 4.06
CA LEU A 275 17.24 -7.72 2.90
C LEU A 275 15.86 -8.28 3.26
N TYR A 276 15.66 -8.68 4.54
CA TYR A 276 14.37 -9.16 5.04
C TYR A 276 13.53 -8.07 5.71
N LEU A 277 14.08 -6.86 5.87
CA LEU A 277 13.28 -5.74 6.39
C LEU A 277 12.25 -5.31 5.35
N ALA A 278 11.02 -5.09 5.84
CA ALA A 278 9.94 -4.60 5.00
C ALA A 278 10.22 -3.19 4.47
N THR A 279 9.85 -2.97 3.21
CA THR A 279 9.75 -1.66 2.57
C THR A 279 8.31 -1.48 2.09
N GLU A 280 7.77 -0.28 2.18
CA GLU A 280 6.39 0.04 1.76
C GLU A 280 6.37 1.04 0.60
N GLY A 281 7.56 1.49 0.16
CA GLY A 281 7.80 2.39 -0.95
C GLY A 281 8.89 1.91 -1.90
N ALA A 282 9.24 0.62 -1.86
CA ALA A 282 10.21 0.04 -2.78
C ALA A 282 9.62 -1.12 -3.57
N LEU A 283 10.00 -1.20 -4.84
CA LEU A 283 9.73 -2.31 -5.73
C LEU A 283 11.01 -2.82 -6.38
N VAL A 284 10.98 -4.09 -6.77
CA VAL A 284 11.98 -4.69 -7.66
C VAL A 284 11.32 -4.90 -9.01
N THR A 285 11.97 -4.46 -10.08
CA THR A 285 11.52 -4.74 -11.45
C THR A 285 12.63 -5.39 -12.27
N PHE A 286 12.25 -6.31 -13.18
CA PHE A 286 13.15 -6.99 -14.10
C PHE A 286 12.92 -6.49 -15.52
N VAL A 287 13.99 -6.02 -16.14
CA VAL A 287 13.99 -5.53 -17.51
C VAL A 287 15.12 -6.17 -18.30
N PRO A 288 15.02 -6.29 -19.64
CA PRO A 288 16.15 -6.69 -20.48
C PRO A 288 17.37 -5.78 -20.24
N ALA A 289 18.58 -6.34 -20.20
CA ALA A 289 19.81 -5.58 -19.91
C ALA A 289 19.97 -4.34 -20.79
N ALA A 290 19.60 -4.42 -22.06
CA ALA A 290 19.65 -3.28 -22.99
C ALA A 290 18.72 -2.10 -22.60
N LYS A 291 17.75 -2.33 -21.73
CA LYS A 291 16.78 -1.32 -21.26
C LYS A 291 17.07 -0.84 -19.83
N ALA A 292 17.97 -1.49 -19.09
CA ALA A 292 18.18 -1.24 -17.67
C ALA A 292 18.55 0.21 -17.37
N ALA A 293 19.52 0.78 -18.09
CA ALA A 293 19.94 2.17 -17.88
C ALA A 293 18.81 3.18 -18.14
N ALA A 294 18.01 2.95 -19.19
CA ALA A 294 16.91 3.83 -19.54
C ALA A 294 15.75 3.71 -18.51
N ALA A 295 15.44 2.49 -18.06
CA ALA A 295 14.44 2.25 -17.02
C ALA A 295 14.84 2.88 -15.68
N LEU A 296 16.10 2.73 -15.26
CA LEU A 296 16.64 3.36 -14.05
C LEU A 296 16.57 4.89 -14.14
N ALA A 297 16.95 5.47 -15.28
CA ALA A 297 16.86 6.91 -15.49
C ALA A 297 15.40 7.40 -15.45
N ALA A 298 14.44 6.63 -16.00
CA ALA A 298 13.02 6.95 -15.94
C ALA A 298 12.49 6.93 -14.50
N MET A 299 12.90 5.97 -13.67
CA MET A 299 12.56 5.94 -12.25
C MET A 299 13.13 7.14 -11.49
N SER A 300 14.39 7.49 -11.74
CA SER A 300 15.10 8.57 -11.06
C SER A 300 14.56 9.96 -11.40
N ALA A 301 13.79 10.09 -12.46
CA ALA A 301 13.19 11.35 -12.91
C ALA A 301 11.82 11.63 -12.30
N GLN A 302 11.23 10.68 -11.55
CA GLN A 302 9.94 10.81 -10.88
C GLN A 302 10.09 11.31 -9.44
#